data_776130024dace1150667f1a2a90ed8e5
#
_entry.id   776130024dace1150667f1a2a90ed8e5
#
_cell.length_a   1.000
_cell.length_b   1.000
_cell.length_c   1.000
_cell.angle_alpha   90.00
_cell.angle_beta   90.00
_cell.angle_gamma   90.00
#
_symmetry.space_group_name_H-M   'P 1'
#
loop_
_entity.id
_entity.type
_entity.pdbx_description
1 polymer ?
#
loop_
_entity_poly.entity_id
_entity_poly.type
_entity_poly.pdbx_seq_one_letter_code
_entity_poly.pdbx_strand_id
1 'polypeptide(L)'
;MPFRILSLDGGGVRGIVAAKMLANIEKQINQPLNQYFDLIVGTSTGSIIAAGIATGRSCEDIVEFFQFKSSSIFPYESLFSLQRIPLLLKYGISAPKYSDNNLIQVLKGVFGETKLLDIGTSPRLLVVAYDTIERNPIIFKSWRPDKPYGNVPLWEVCVSSASAPTYFPAHKIDKRVIA
;
A
#
# COMPACT_ATOMS: atom_id res chain seq x y z
N MET A 1 -28.41 -8.14 -4.73
CA MET A 1 -27.68 -7.04 -5.42
C MET A 1 -26.41 -7.62 -6.02
N PRO A 2 -25.86 -7.08 -7.12
CA PRO A 2 -24.60 -7.55 -7.67
C PRO A 2 -23.45 -7.28 -6.69
N PHE A 3 -22.48 -8.19 -6.59
CA PHE A 3 -21.27 -8.02 -5.81
C PHE A 3 -20.29 -7.12 -6.58
N ARG A 4 -19.91 -5.98 -6.01
CA ARG A 4 -19.11 -4.95 -6.65
C ARG A 4 -17.67 -5.04 -6.19
N ILE A 5 -16.75 -5.11 -7.15
CA ILE A 5 -15.30 -5.23 -6.90
C ILE A 5 -14.57 -4.04 -7.50
N LEU A 6 -13.72 -3.39 -6.71
CA LEU A 6 -12.75 -2.42 -7.17
C LEU A 6 -11.36 -3.06 -7.13
N SER A 7 -10.66 -3.11 -8.27
CA SER A 7 -9.29 -3.60 -8.36
C SER A 7 -8.34 -2.48 -8.79
N LEU A 8 -7.26 -2.29 -8.03
CA LEU A 8 -6.31 -1.20 -8.18
C LEU A 8 -4.89 -1.73 -8.35
N ASP A 9 -4.34 -1.53 -9.53
CA ASP A 9 -2.96 -1.91 -9.84
C ASP A 9 -1.94 -0.96 -9.21
N GLY A 10 -0.71 -1.46 -9.07
CA GLY A 10 0.43 -0.65 -8.67
C GLY A 10 0.90 0.29 -9.77
N GLY A 11 1.64 1.34 -9.39
CA GLY A 11 2.15 2.30 -10.38
C GLY A 11 3.06 3.39 -9.79
N GLY A 12 3.51 3.23 -8.56
CA GLY A 12 4.32 4.24 -7.87
C GLY A 12 3.60 5.60 -7.81
N VAL A 13 4.29 6.69 -8.12
CA VAL A 13 3.69 8.05 -8.11
C VAL A 13 2.48 8.21 -9.03
N ARG A 14 2.34 7.36 -10.07
CA ARG A 14 1.20 7.39 -10.98
C ARG A 14 -0.12 6.97 -10.33
N GLY A 15 -0.09 6.44 -9.10
CA GLY A 15 -1.28 6.19 -8.29
C GLY A 15 -2.18 7.42 -8.12
N ILE A 16 -1.60 8.63 -8.21
CA ILE A 16 -2.38 9.88 -8.20
C ILE A 16 -3.42 9.94 -9.33
N VAL A 17 -3.14 9.36 -10.49
CA VAL A 17 -4.09 9.32 -11.62
C VAL A 17 -5.30 8.48 -11.25
N ALA A 18 -5.05 7.26 -10.69
CA ALA A 18 -6.11 6.39 -10.22
C ALA A 18 -6.93 7.06 -9.11
N ALA A 19 -6.27 7.70 -8.14
CA ALA A 19 -6.94 8.44 -7.06
C ALA A 19 -7.86 9.55 -7.60
N LYS A 20 -7.39 10.34 -8.59
CA LYS A 20 -8.21 11.40 -9.22
C LYS A 20 -9.40 10.83 -9.99
N MET A 21 -9.22 9.72 -10.70
CA MET A 21 -10.33 9.05 -11.39
C MET A 21 -11.38 8.59 -10.37
N LEU A 22 -10.95 7.98 -9.26
CA LEU A 22 -11.84 7.53 -8.19
C LEU A 22 -12.56 8.68 -7.49
N ALA A 23 -11.88 9.82 -7.27
CA ALA A 23 -12.51 11.01 -6.72
C ALA A 23 -13.64 11.54 -7.63
N ASN A 24 -13.44 11.51 -8.95
CA ASN A 24 -14.49 11.86 -9.89
C ASN A 24 -15.66 10.85 -9.88
N ILE A 25 -15.37 9.56 -9.79
CA ILE A 25 -16.39 8.51 -9.68
C ILE A 25 -17.18 8.69 -8.38
N GLU A 26 -16.51 8.87 -7.24
CA GLU A 26 -17.15 9.10 -5.93
C GLU A 26 -18.12 10.27 -5.97
N LYS A 27 -17.72 11.38 -6.60
CA LYS A 27 -18.59 12.55 -6.82
C LYS A 27 -19.78 12.22 -7.69
N GLN A 28 -19.61 11.49 -8.79
CA GLN A 28 -20.69 11.14 -9.72
C GLN A 28 -21.73 10.20 -9.09
N ILE A 29 -21.29 9.21 -8.33
CA ILE A 29 -22.20 8.29 -7.64
C ILE A 29 -22.80 8.88 -6.37
N ASN A 30 -22.25 10.02 -5.90
CA ASN A 30 -22.64 10.72 -4.67
C ASN A 30 -22.72 9.80 -3.45
N GLN A 31 -21.75 8.89 -3.32
CA GLN A 31 -21.66 7.92 -2.24
C GLN A 31 -20.20 7.55 -1.99
N PRO A 32 -19.76 7.43 -0.69
CA PRO A 32 -18.41 6.98 -0.37
C PRO A 32 -18.10 5.60 -0.98
N LEU A 33 -16.90 5.44 -1.55
CA LEU A 33 -16.53 4.21 -2.26
C LEU A 33 -16.46 2.99 -1.34
N ASN A 34 -16.15 3.17 -0.05
CA ASN A 34 -16.19 2.08 0.94
C ASN A 34 -17.61 1.56 1.24
N GLN A 35 -18.64 2.31 0.90
CA GLN A 35 -20.03 1.88 0.99
C GLN A 35 -20.57 1.36 -0.36
N TYR A 36 -19.89 1.71 -1.46
CA TYR A 36 -20.32 1.33 -2.80
C TYR A 36 -19.76 -0.03 -3.24
N PHE A 37 -18.51 -0.35 -2.87
CA PHE A 37 -17.86 -1.61 -3.21
C PHE A 37 -17.89 -2.62 -2.07
N ASP A 38 -18.13 -3.88 -2.39
CA ASP A 38 -18.15 -5.01 -1.45
C ASP A 38 -16.73 -5.56 -1.21
N LEU A 39 -15.86 -5.46 -2.23
CA LEU A 39 -14.46 -5.87 -2.18
C LEU A 39 -13.57 -4.82 -2.85
N ILE A 40 -12.53 -4.43 -2.14
CA ILE A 40 -11.49 -3.53 -2.66
C ILE A 40 -10.17 -4.29 -2.67
N VAL A 41 -9.54 -4.34 -3.83
CA VAL A 41 -8.28 -5.07 -4.06
C VAL A 41 -7.20 -4.09 -4.44
N GLY A 42 -5.99 -4.25 -3.89
CA GLY A 42 -4.88 -3.38 -4.25
C GLY A 42 -3.53 -4.07 -4.25
N THR A 43 -2.63 -3.58 -5.11
CA THR A 43 -1.22 -3.98 -5.16
C THR A 43 -0.34 -2.74 -5.16
N SER A 44 0.76 -2.75 -4.39
CA SER A 44 1.71 -1.63 -4.30
C SER A 44 1.00 -0.31 -3.96
N THR A 45 1.15 0.75 -4.75
CA THR A 45 0.44 2.02 -4.59
C THR A 45 -1.08 1.84 -4.59
N GLY A 46 -1.60 0.88 -5.39
CA GLY A 46 -3.01 0.52 -5.38
C GLY A 46 -3.47 -0.03 -4.03
N SER A 47 -2.58 -0.70 -3.26
CA SER A 47 -2.92 -1.15 -1.90
C SER A 47 -3.10 0.02 -0.92
N ILE A 48 -2.31 1.09 -1.10
CA ILE A 48 -2.43 2.32 -0.27
C ILE A 48 -3.77 3.00 -0.53
N ILE A 49 -4.17 3.10 -1.82
CA ILE A 49 -5.47 3.66 -2.21
C ILE A 49 -6.60 2.77 -1.67
N ALA A 50 -6.51 1.45 -1.89
CA ALA A 50 -7.49 0.48 -1.42
C ALA A 50 -7.68 0.53 0.10
N ALA A 51 -6.59 0.58 0.86
CA ALA A 51 -6.60 0.71 2.31
C ALA A 51 -7.19 2.07 2.76
N GLY A 52 -6.85 3.15 2.07
CA GLY A 52 -7.43 4.48 2.33
C GLY A 52 -8.94 4.47 2.17
N ILE A 53 -9.45 3.94 1.06
CA ILE A 53 -10.90 3.82 0.83
C ILE A 53 -11.53 2.89 1.87
N ALA A 54 -10.96 1.72 2.13
CA ALA A 54 -11.50 0.76 3.07
C ALA A 54 -11.59 1.30 4.52
N THR A 55 -10.69 2.22 4.90
CA THR A 55 -10.73 2.94 6.18
C THR A 55 -11.69 4.13 6.20
N GLY A 56 -12.45 4.37 5.12
CA GLY A 56 -13.44 5.43 5.04
C GLY A 56 -12.89 6.80 4.67
N ARG A 57 -11.65 6.89 4.16
CA ARG A 57 -11.12 8.15 3.62
C ARG A 57 -11.80 8.48 2.31
N SER A 58 -12.08 9.77 2.09
CA SER A 58 -12.55 10.24 0.79
C SER A 58 -11.46 10.08 -0.27
N CYS A 59 -11.86 9.90 -1.52
CA CYS A 59 -10.88 9.85 -2.60
C CYS A 59 -10.15 11.18 -2.80
N GLU A 60 -10.74 12.31 -2.38
CA GLU A 60 -10.08 13.61 -2.40
C GLU A 60 -8.91 13.67 -1.39
N ASP A 61 -9.11 13.15 -0.15
CA ASP A 61 -8.03 13.04 0.85
C ASP A 61 -6.88 12.17 0.33
N ILE A 62 -7.21 11.11 -0.43
CA ILE A 62 -6.20 10.23 -1.04
C ILE A 62 -5.45 10.97 -2.14
N VAL A 63 -6.11 11.81 -2.95
CA VAL A 63 -5.45 12.66 -3.95
C VAL A 63 -4.49 13.62 -3.27
N GLU A 64 -4.94 14.33 -2.23
CA GLU A 64 -4.09 15.24 -1.45
C GLU A 64 -2.88 14.50 -0.85
N PHE A 65 -3.09 13.33 -0.29
CA PHE A 65 -2.00 12.48 0.20
C PHE A 65 -0.92 12.27 -0.88
N PHE A 66 -1.31 11.87 -2.10
CA PHE A 66 -0.34 11.68 -3.18
C PHE A 66 0.31 12.99 -3.62
N GLN A 67 -0.41 14.10 -3.66
CA GLN A 67 0.14 15.40 -4.04
C GLN A 67 1.22 15.87 -3.06
N PHE A 68 1.00 15.73 -1.76
CA PHE A 68 1.91 16.26 -0.74
C PHE A 68 2.97 15.26 -0.25
N LYS A 69 2.72 13.96 -0.35
CA LYS A 69 3.62 12.94 0.22
C LYS A 69 4.40 12.13 -0.82
N SER A 70 4.02 12.19 -2.11
CA SER A 70 4.70 11.39 -3.13
C SER A 70 6.18 11.76 -3.30
N SER A 71 6.56 13.02 -3.18
CA SER A 71 7.95 13.45 -3.24
C SER A 71 8.78 12.96 -2.05
N SER A 72 8.15 12.77 -0.89
CA SER A 72 8.82 12.22 0.30
C SER A 72 9.00 10.70 0.19
N ILE A 73 8.01 10.00 -0.39
CA ILE A 73 8.03 8.54 -0.59
C ILE A 73 8.97 8.17 -1.74
N PHE A 74 8.93 8.93 -2.83
CA PHE A 74 9.70 8.70 -4.05
C PHE A 74 10.59 9.93 -4.34
N PRO A 75 11.59 10.21 -3.52
CA PRO A 75 12.46 11.36 -3.74
C PRO A 75 13.18 11.22 -5.09
N TYR A 76 13.29 12.33 -5.83
CA TYR A 76 14.09 12.35 -7.05
C TYR A 76 15.57 12.32 -6.65
N GLU A 77 16.14 11.12 -6.53
CA GLU A 77 17.54 10.93 -6.21
C GLU A 77 18.31 10.43 -7.43
N SER A 78 19.45 11.09 -7.69
CA SER A 78 20.43 10.57 -8.64
C SER A 78 21.00 9.24 -8.12
N LEU A 79 21.35 8.32 -9.01
CA LEU A 79 22.04 7.07 -8.67
C LEU A 79 23.36 7.30 -7.91
N PHE A 80 23.95 8.50 -8.04
CA PHE A 80 25.19 8.91 -7.39
C PHE A 80 24.96 9.80 -6.15
N SER A 81 23.75 9.88 -5.62
CA SER A 81 23.44 10.66 -4.42
C SER A 81 24.19 10.12 -3.20
N LEU A 82 24.78 11.02 -2.39
CA LEU A 82 25.42 10.68 -1.11
C LEU A 82 24.43 10.04 -0.13
N GLN A 83 23.13 10.33 -0.26
CA GLN A 83 22.06 9.75 0.55
C GLN A 83 21.91 8.23 0.34
N ARG A 84 22.45 7.69 -0.75
CA ARG A 84 22.45 6.24 -1.04
C ARG A 84 23.61 5.49 -0.39
N ILE A 85 24.62 6.15 0.16
CA ILE A 85 25.77 5.50 0.79
C ILE A 85 25.35 4.47 1.83
N PRO A 86 24.41 4.74 2.77
CA PRO A 86 23.97 3.76 3.74
C PRO A 86 23.30 2.51 3.10
N LEU A 87 22.56 2.71 2.02
CA LEU A 87 21.94 1.60 1.28
C LEU A 87 22.99 0.76 0.55
N LEU A 88 23.98 1.41 -0.08
CA LEU A 88 25.09 0.72 -0.75
C LEU A 88 25.95 -0.07 0.25
N LEU A 89 26.21 0.48 1.43
CA LEU A 89 26.95 -0.22 2.49
C LEU A 89 26.17 -1.44 3.01
N LYS A 90 24.84 -1.35 3.10
CA LYS A 90 23.98 -2.41 3.62
C LYS A 90 23.67 -3.51 2.59
N TYR A 91 23.48 -3.16 1.32
CA TYR A 91 22.98 -4.05 0.27
C TYR A 91 23.95 -4.23 -0.90
N GLY A 92 25.10 -3.56 -0.90
CA GLY A 92 26.08 -3.64 -1.98
C GLY A 92 25.59 -3.03 -3.29
N ILE A 93 26.10 -3.56 -4.40
CA ILE A 93 25.78 -3.10 -5.77
C ILE A 93 24.28 -3.29 -6.11
N SER A 94 23.61 -4.25 -5.46
CA SER A 94 22.17 -4.52 -5.62
C SER A 94 21.28 -3.67 -4.71
N ALA A 95 21.80 -2.57 -4.15
CA ALA A 95 21.06 -1.68 -3.27
C ALA A 95 19.78 -1.15 -3.95
N PRO A 96 18.64 -1.14 -3.24
CA PRO A 96 17.39 -0.59 -3.75
C PRO A 96 17.55 0.91 -4.04
N LYS A 97 16.68 1.42 -4.92
CA LYS A 97 16.71 2.83 -5.33
C LYS A 97 16.34 3.77 -4.19
N TYR A 98 15.38 3.38 -3.35
CA TYR A 98 14.84 4.18 -2.25
C TYR A 98 14.96 3.44 -0.92
N SER A 99 15.10 4.22 0.17
CA SER A 99 14.86 3.70 1.52
C SER A 99 13.35 3.60 1.76
N ASP A 100 12.92 2.56 2.49
CA ASP A 100 11.53 2.37 2.90
C ASP A 100 11.15 3.23 4.13
N ASN A 101 12.10 3.86 4.81
CA ASN A 101 11.86 4.63 6.03
C ASN A 101 10.79 5.72 5.85
N ASN A 102 10.88 6.49 4.78
CA ASN A 102 9.90 7.56 4.51
C ASN A 102 8.51 6.99 4.21
N LEU A 103 8.44 5.90 3.43
CA LEU A 103 7.19 5.20 3.16
C LEU A 103 6.55 4.69 4.46
N ILE A 104 7.34 4.05 5.33
CA ILE A 104 6.89 3.55 6.63
C ILE A 104 6.36 4.69 7.50
N GLN A 105 7.13 5.78 7.65
CA GLN A 105 6.71 6.92 8.47
C GLN A 105 5.42 7.55 7.97
N VAL A 106 5.30 7.75 6.67
CA VAL A 106 4.13 8.33 6.04
C VAL A 106 2.90 7.44 6.24
N LEU A 107 3.02 6.13 5.99
CA LEU A 107 1.90 5.19 6.14
C LEU A 107 1.52 4.95 7.61
N LYS A 108 2.49 4.97 8.55
CA LYS A 108 2.18 4.99 9.99
C LYS A 108 1.38 6.23 10.39
N GLY A 109 1.74 7.39 9.86
CA GLY A 109 0.97 8.63 10.10
C GLY A 109 -0.45 8.58 9.53
N VAL A 110 -0.66 7.82 8.44
CA VAL A 110 -1.98 7.69 7.80
C VAL A 110 -2.86 6.66 8.51
N PHE A 111 -2.34 5.48 8.78
CA PHE A 111 -3.12 4.35 9.27
C PHE A 111 -3.01 4.12 10.79
N GLY A 112 -2.01 4.74 11.44
CA GLY A 112 -1.79 4.58 12.88
C GLY A 112 -1.67 3.11 13.29
N GLU A 113 -2.39 2.73 14.34
CA GLU A 113 -2.41 1.38 14.89
C GLU A 113 -3.50 0.47 14.28
N THR A 114 -4.21 0.94 13.25
CA THR A 114 -5.25 0.15 12.57
C THR A 114 -4.68 -1.15 12.05
N LYS A 115 -5.27 -2.27 12.40
CA LYS A 115 -4.88 -3.61 11.94
C LYS A 115 -5.69 -4.01 10.71
N LEU A 116 -5.19 -4.98 9.96
CA LEU A 116 -5.90 -5.51 8.80
C LEU A 116 -7.31 -6.01 9.15
N LEU A 117 -7.48 -6.72 10.26
CA LEU A 117 -8.78 -7.23 10.71
C LEU A 117 -9.76 -6.15 11.14
N ASP A 118 -9.29 -4.95 11.54
CA ASP A 118 -10.14 -3.85 11.95
C ASP A 118 -10.99 -3.31 10.80
N ILE A 119 -10.56 -3.53 9.55
CA ILE A 119 -11.34 -3.21 8.34
C ILE A 119 -12.63 -4.05 8.27
N GLY A 120 -12.57 -5.29 8.75
CA GLY A 120 -13.74 -6.18 8.79
C GLY A 120 -14.16 -6.73 7.43
N THR A 121 -15.48 -6.81 7.22
CA THR A 121 -16.10 -7.51 6.08
C THR A 121 -16.88 -6.59 5.14
N SER A 122 -17.00 -5.30 5.44
CA SER A 122 -17.77 -4.33 4.65
C SER A 122 -17.11 -2.94 4.69
N PRO A 123 -16.37 -2.60 3.66
CA PRO A 123 -15.95 -3.45 2.54
C PRO A 123 -14.90 -4.47 2.97
N ARG A 124 -14.73 -5.51 2.18
CA ARG A 124 -13.58 -6.42 2.31
C ARG A 124 -12.35 -5.76 1.66
N LEU A 125 -11.20 -5.85 2.33
CA LEU A 125 -9.93 -5.40 1.76
C LEU A 125 -9.05 -6.61 1.44
N LEU A 126 -8.50 -6.65 0.22
CA LEU A 126 -7.53 -7.64 -0.23
C LEU A 126 -6.28 -6.93 -0.73
N VAL A 127 -5.12 -7.29 -0.17
CA VAL A 127 -3.83 -6.77 -0.62
C VAL A 127 -2.95 -7.93 -1.05
N VAL A 128 -2.29 -7.77 -2.20
CA VAL A 128 -1.40 -8.78 -2.78
C VAL A 128 0.05 -8.37 -2.57
N ALA A 129 0.89 -9.31 -2.15
CA ALA A 129 2.33 -9.19 -2.05
C ALA A 129 2.99 -10.54 -2.38
N TYR A 130 4.32 -10.64 -2.32
CA TYR A 130 5.05 -11.87 -2.63
C TYR A 130 6.03 -12.22 -1.50
N ASP A 131 5.92 -13.44 -0.97
CA ASP A 131 6.86 -13.99 0.00
C ASP A 131 8.08 -14.53 -0.74
N THR A 132 9.22 -13.88 -0.55
CA THR A 132 10.47 -14.20 -1.27
C THR A 132 11.16 -15.45 -0.72
N ILE A 133 10.85 -15.87 0.51
CA ILE A 133 11.39 -17.09 1.13
C ILE A 133 10.60 -18.31 0.66
N GLU A 134 9.28 -18.26 0.86
CA GLU A 134 8.37 -19.34 0.46
C GLU A 134 8.13 -19.38 -1.06
N ARG A 135 8.53 -18.32 -1.78
CA ARG A 135 8.35 -18.15 -3.24
C ARG A 135 6.89 -18.29 -3.68
N ASN A 136 5.99 -17.75 -2.89
CA ASN A 136 4.55 -17.82 -3.12
C ASN A 136 3.91 -16.43 -2.96
N PRO A 137 2.80 -16.16 -3.67
CA PRO A 137 2.02 -14.97 -3.41
C PRO A 137 1.42 -15.03 -2.00
N ILE A 138 1.50 -13.93 -1.28
CA ILE A 138 0.80 -13.73 -0.03
C ILE A 138 -0.40 -12.82 -0.28
N ILE A 139 -1.58 -13.25 0.14
CA ILE A 139 -2.82 -12.52 -0.05
C ILE A 139 -3.37 -12.16 1.32
N PHE A 140 -3.18 -10.90 1.70
CA PHE A 140 -3.73 -10.32 2.91
C PHE A 140 -5.23 -10.09 2.74
N LYS A 141 -6.04 -10.58 3.66
CA LYS A 141 -7.51 -10.49 3.62
C LYS A 141 -8.05 -10.00 4.94
N SER A 142 -8.77 -8.88 4.96
CA SER A 142 -9.31 -8.28 6.18
C SER A 142 -10.37 -9.12 6.90
N TRP A 143 -10.94 -10.12 6.23
CA TRP A 143 -12.03 -10.97 6.74
C TRP A 143 -11.58 -12.38 7.13
N ARG A 144 -10.27 -12.61 7.31
CA ARG A 144 -9.72 -13.93 7.64
C ARG A 144 -9.00 -13.90 8.99
N PRO A 145 -9.77 -14.00 10.12
CA PRO A 145 -9.18 -14.00 11.47
C PRO A 145 -8.35 -15.26 11.77
N ASP A 146 -8.57 -16.33 11.01
CA ASP A 146 -7.82 -17.58 11.08
C ASP A 146 -6.37 -17.48 10.53
N LYS A 147 -6.03 -16.37 9.87
CA LYS A 147 -4.71 -16.18 9.27
C LYS A 147 -3.77 -15.41 10.22
N PRO A 148 -2.49 -15.78 10.29
CA PRO A 148 -1.53 -15.14 11.20
C PRO A 148 -1.32 -13.64 10.91
N TYR A 149 -1.58 -13.20 9.69
CA TYR A 149 -1.43 -11.80 9.28
C TYR A 149 -2.61 -10.89 9.65
N GLY A 150 -3.66 -11.40 10.28
CA GLY A 150 -4.85 -10.60 10.63
C GLY A 150 -4.55 -9.45 11.57
N ASN A 151 -3.63 -9.66 12.51
CA ASN A 151 -3.21 -8.65 13.49
C ASN A 151 -2.08 -7.73 13.00
N VAL A 152 -1.61 -7.91 11.76
CA VAL A 152 -0.58 -7.04 11.18
C VAL A 152 -1.16 -5.64 11.00
N PRO A 153 -0.41 -4.58 11.38
CA PRO A 153 -0.81 -3.21 11.13
C PRO A 153 -1.06 -2.95 9.64
N LEU A 154 -2.09 -2.19 9.33
CA LEU A 154 -2.48 -1.93 7.94
C LEU A 154 -1.39 -1.22 7.14
N TRP A 155 -0.63 -0.30 7.79
CA TRP A 155 0.52 0.34 7.17
C TRP A 155 1.57 -0.68 6.74
N GLU A 156 1.80 -1.72 7.53
CA GLU A 156 2.81 -2.76 7.28
C GLU A 156 2.39 -3.68 6.11
N VAL A 157 1.09 -3.98 6.01
CA VAL A 157 0.52 -4.68 4.85
C VAL A 157 0.74 -3.88 3.56
N CYS A 158 0.52 -2.55 3.60
CA CYS A 158 0.74 -1.68 2.44
C CYS A 158 2.23 -1.56 2.09
N VAL A 159 3.13 -1.42 3.08
CA VAL A 159 4.59 -1.42 2.87
C VAL A 159 5.02 -2.71 2.20
N SER A 160 4.57 -3.87 2.70
CA SER A 160 4.89 -5.18 2.14
C SER A 160 4.52 -5.28 0.66
N SER A 161 3.32 -4.83 0.30
CA SER A 161 2.86 -4.82 -1.09
C SER A 161 3.61 -3.81 -1.97
N ALA A 162 4.12 -2.73 -1.38
CA ALA A 162 4.85 -1.68 -2.09
C ALA A 162 6.37 -1.93 -2.18
N SER A 163 6.89 -2.96 -1.51
CA SER A 163 8.31 -3.30 -1.46
C SER A 163 8.82 -3.95 -2.75
N ALA A 164 8.55 -3.28 -3.90
CA ALA A 164 8.94 -3.79 -5.20
C ALA A 164 10.47 -3.91 -5.33
N PRO A 165 10.99 -5.08 -5.76
CA PRO A 165 12.42 -5.29 -5.97
C PRO A 165 13.04 -4.18 -6.81
N THR A 166 14.29 -3.84 -6.54
CA THR A 166 15.05 -2.72 -7.12
C THR A 166 14.63 -1.33 -6.67
N TYR A 167 13.37 -1.11 -6.27
CA TYR A 167 12.88 0.20 -5.80
C TYR A 167 12.99 0.33 -4.29
N PHE A 168 12.49 -0.63 -3.54
CA PHE A 168 12.52 -0.66 -2.08
C PHE A 168 13.15 -1.96 -1.57
N PRO A 169 13.70 -1.96 -0.32
CA PRO A 169 14.09 -3.20 0.32
C PRO A 169 12.87 -4.08 0.61
N ALA A 170 13.06 -5.40 0.59
CA ALA A 170 12.02 -6.32 1.02
C ALA A 170 11.67 -6.10 2.49
N HIS A 171 10.38 -6.08 2.81
CA HIS A 171 9.87 -5.85 4.15
C HIS A 171 9.76 -7.16 4.94
N LYS A 172 10.05 -7.11 6.25
CA LYS A 172 9.97 -8.29 7.10
C LYS A 172 8.73 -8.21 7.98
N ILE A 173 7.89 -9.25 7.91
CA ILE A 173 6.81 -9.50 8.87
C ILE A 173 7.09 -10.86 9.51
N ASP A 174 7.39 -10.88 10.79
CA ASP A 174 7.80 -12.07 11.54
C ASP A 174 8.97 -12.80 10.85
N LYS A 175 8.73 -14.06 10.42
CA LYS A 175 9.71 -14.88 9.70
C LYS A 175 9.68 -14.73 8.20
N ARG A 176 8.78 -13.90 7.64
CA ARG A 176 8.59 -13.71 6.20
C ARG A 176 9.37 -12.50 5.70
N VAL A 177 9.85 -12.60 4.48
CA VAL A 177 10.50 -11.51 3.74
C VAL A 177 9.64 -11.24 2.51
N ILE A 178 8.96 -10.10 2.48
CA ILE A 178 7.88 -9.79 1.53
C ILE A 178 8.30 -8.67 0.61
N ALA A 179 8.03 -8.82 -0.69
CA ALA A 179 8.30 -7.85 -1.74
C ALA A 179 7.12 -7.74 -2.72
#